data_8ac57f443ca8c5939e669edd6208140a
#
_entry.id   8ac57f443ca8c5939e669edd6208140a
#
_cell.length_a   1.000
_cell.length_b   1.000
_cell.length_c   1.000
_cell.angle_alpha   90.00
_cell.angle_beta   90.00
_cell.angle_gamma   90.00
#
_symmetry.space_group_name_H-M   'P 1'
#
loop_
_entity.id
_entity.type
_entity.pdbx_description
1 polymer ?
#
loop_
_entity_poly.entity_id
_entity_poly.type
_entity_poly.pdbx_seq_one_letter_code
_entity_poly.pdbx_strand_id
1 'polypeptide(L)'
;SNKTIKSMHEYFKNESGTKQNKYTKYFEGKNLILFMAESFNEIAVREDTTPTLYKLVNSGFKFNNFYTPTISSTIGGEFQELTGLVAASGFVSPWKSGNNYFPFGVATSFKELGYNTYAYHDHSIYFQDRYKYLKALGFDNFKGCFNGLEKSINCKQWPESDVEMINATFDDYINHSLHIMQLSVVMVVIHLHKVQWLKNIKVMWQV
;
A
#
# COMPACT_ATOMS: atom_id res chain seq x y z
N SER A 1 -13.08 0.25 29.75
CA SER A 1 -14.41 0.01 30.20
C SER A 1 -15.43 0.81 29.38
N ASN A 2 -16.73 0.60 29.57
CA ASN A 2 -17.83 1.23 28.83
C ASN A 2 -17.79 2.77 28.80
N LYS A 3 -17.33 3.42 29.86
CA LYS A 3 -17.25 4.88 29.95
C LYS A 3 -16.22 5.46 28.98
N THR A 4 -15.06 4.83 28.88
CA THR A 4 -14.01 5.26 27.95
C THR A 4 -14.46 5.10 26.49
N ILE A 5 -15.06 3.97 26.15
CA ILE A 5 -15.58 3.72 24.80
C ILE A 5 -16.65 4.74 24.45
N LYS A 6 -17.58 5.03 25.39
CA LYS A 6 -18.61 6.04 25.17
C LYS A 6 -18.02 7.43 24.91
N SER A 7 -17.04 7.87 25.70
CA SER A 7 -16.42 9.18 25.50
C SER A 7 -15.62 9.24 24.18
N MET A 8 -15.01 8.15 23.75
CA MET A 8 -14.38 8.07 22.43
C MET A 8 -15.41 8.19 21.29
N HIS A 9 -16.54 7.50 21.39
CA HIS A 9 -17.61 7.62 20.41
C HIS A 9 -18.17 9.05 20.33
N GLU A 10 -18.39 9.68 21.48
CA GLU A 10 -18.84 11.07 21.53
C GLU A 10 -17.81 12.04 20.92
N TYR A 11 -16.53 11.84 21.17
CA TYR A 11 -15.46 12.62 20.58
C TYR A 11 -15.49 12.50 19.04
N PHE A 12 -15.36 11.28 18.50
CA PHE A 12 -15.31 11.08 17.06
C PHE A 12 -16.61 11.45 16.33
N LYS A 13 -17.76 11.33 16.98
CA LYS A 13 -19.05 11.78 16.41
C LYS A 13 -19.08 13.29 16.19
N ASN A 14 -18.35 14.06 16.98
CA ASN A 14 -18.32 15.51 16.91
C ASN A 14 -17.18 16.03 16.01
N GLU A 15 -16.26 15.17 15.58
CA GLU A 15 -15.20 15.56 14.66
C GLU A 15 -15.75 15.75 13.23
N SER A 16 -15.26 16.80 12.58
CA SER A 16 -15.59 17.07 11.19
C SER A 16 -14.89 16.09 10.27
N GLY A 17 -15.63 15.42 9.41
CA GLY A 17 -15.03 14.59 8.35
C GLY A 17 -14.21 15.43 7.35
N THR A 18 -13.35 14.77 6.59
CA THR A 18 -12.57 15.40 5.52
C THR A 18 -13.51 16.04 4.50
N LYS A 19 -13.27 17.32 4.22
CA LYS A 19 -14.07 18.07 3.24
C LYS A 19 -13.78 17.61 1.83
N GLN A 20 -14.82 17.52 1.02
CA GLN A 20 -14.69 17.30 -0.42
C GLN A 20 -14.09 18.53 -1.10
N ASN A 21 -13.39 18.30 -2.22
CA ASN A 21 -12.83 19.33 -3.07
C ASN A 21 -12.98 18.98 -4.56
N LYS A 22 -12.47 19.81 -5.47
CA LYS A 22 -12.57 19.58 -6.92
C LYS A 22 -11.91 18.28 -7.42
N TYR A 23 -11.12 17.62 -6.61
CA TYR A 23 -10.47 16.34 -6.94
C TYR A 23 -11.18 15.13 -6.33
N THR A 24 -12.21 15.36 -5.52
CA THR A 24 -13.02 14.27 -4.97
C THR A 24 -13.57 13.43 -6.12
N LYS A 25 -13.42 12.11 -6.03
CA LYS A 25 -13.78 11.14 -7.07
C LYS A 25 -13.00 11.25 -8.39
N TYR A 26 -11.92 12.02 -8.45
CA TYR A 26 -11.14 12.19 -9.68
C TYR A 26 -10.61 10.87 -10.25
N PHE A 27 -10.35 9.90 -9.38
CA PHE A 27 -9.89 8.57 -9.73
C PHE A 27 -10.96 7.48 -9.56
N GLU A 28 -12.24 7.85 -9.41
CA GLU A 28 -13.33 6.88 -9.30
C GLU A 28 -13.32 5.89 -10.47
N GLY A 29 -13.42 4.60 -10.17
CA GLY A 29 -13.37 3.53 -11.18
C GLY A 29 -11.98 3.25 -11.77
N LYS A 30 -10.90 3.82 -11.22
CA LYS A 30 -9.53 3.54 -11.64
C LYS A 30 -8.88 2.50 -10.73
N ASN A 31 -7.85 1.85 -11.26
CA ASN A 31 -7.00 0.98 -10.48
C ASN A 31 -6.00 1.80 -9.66
N LEU A 32 -5.65 1.29 -8.49
CA LEU A 32 -4.61 1.85 -7.65
C LEU A 32 -3.39 0.93 -7.65
N ILE A 33 -2.23 1.48 -7.95
CA ILE A 33 -0.93 0.85 -7.73
C ILE A 33 -0.21 1.71 -6.70
N LEU A 34 0.13 1.12 -5.56
CA LEU A 34 0.88 1.78 -4.50
C LEU A 34 2.28 1.18 -4.40
N PHE A 35 3.28 2.01 -4.65
CA PHE A 35 4.68 1.66 -4.39
C PHE A 35 5.12 2.30 -3.10
N MET A 36 5.62 1.51 -2.17
CA MET A 36 6.32 2.04 -1.02
C MET A 36 7.82 1.85 -1.21
N ALA A 37 8.52 2.96 -1.50
CA ALA A 37 9.94 2.97 -1.79
C ALA A 37 10.75 3.10 -0.48
N GLU A 38 11.38 2.02 -0.03
CA GLU A 38 12.26 1.99 1.14
C GLU A 38 13.50 2.87 0.91
N SER A 39 13.83 3.70 1.92
CA SER A 39 15.02 4.56 1.88
C SER A 39 15.12 5.45 0.63
N PHE A 40 14.00 5.73 -0.03
CA PHE A 40 13.95 6.56 -1.23
C PHE A 40 13.97 8.05 -0.87
N ASN A 41 14.66 8.84 -1.68
CA ASN A 41 14.71 10.29 -1.56
C ASN A 41 14.41 10.95 -2.91
N GLU A 42 13.71 12.07 -2.90
CA GLU A 42 13.32 12.80 -4.12
C GLU A 42 14.50 13.20 -5.02
N ILE A 43 15.70 13.27 -4.47
CA ILE A 43 16.94 13.53 -5.22
C ILE A 43 17.19 12.48 -6.32
N ALA A 44 16.62 11.29 -6.13
CA ALA A 44 16.70 10.19 -7.11
C ALA A 44 15.71 10.36 -8.28
N VAL A 45 14.78 11.32 -8.19
CA VAL A 45 13.79 11.58 -9.26
C VAL A 45 14.42 12.51 -10.30
N ARG A 46 15.07 11.93 -11.30
CA ARG A 46 15.82 12.66 -12.30
C ARG A 46 15.48 12.20 -13.71
N GLU A 47 15.43 13.14 -14.65
CA GLU A 47 15.13 12.83 -16.05
C GLU A 47 16.23 11.97 -16.70
N ASP A 48 17.49 12.20 -16.32
CA ASP A 48 18.66 11.52 -16.87
C ASP A 48 18.89 10.11 -16.33
N THR A 49 18.58 9.86 -15.05
CA THR A 49 18.87 8.58 -14.38
C THR A 49 17.65 7.74 -14.07
N THR A 50 16.50 8.38 -13.84
CA THR A 50 15.23 7.72 -13.54
C THR A 50 14.08 8.26 -14.38
N PRO A 51 14.16 8.20 -15.73
CA PRO A 51 13.24 8.91 -16.63
C PRO A 51 11.78 8.50 -16.44
N THR A 52 11.51 7.23 -16.18
CA THR A 52 10.15 6.74 -15.93
C THR A 52 9.57 7.32 -14.66
N LEU A 53 10.34 7.29 -13.57
CA LEU A 53 9.92 7.86 -12.30
C LEU A 53 9.74 9.37 -12.39
N TYR A 54 10.67 10.07 -13.04
CA TYR A 54 10.58 11.51 -13.32
C TYR A 54 9.28 11.85 -14.08
N LYS A 55 8.97 11.12 -15.15
CA LYS A 55 7.74 11.30 -15.91
C LYS A 55 6.49 11.06 -15.04
N LEU A 56 6.47 10.02 -14.24
CA LEU A 56 5.33 9.70 -13.39
C LEU A 56 5.09 10.79 -12.34
N VAL A 57 6.12 11.21 -11.62
CA VAL A 57 6.04 12.26 -10.58
C VAL A 57 5.58 13.58 -11.16
N ASN A 58 5.99 13.92 -12.40
CA ASN A 58 5.62 15.17 -13.07
C ASN A 58 4.29 15.09 -13.85
N SER A 59 3.66 13.93 -13.93
CA SER A 59 2.38 13.73 -14.63
C SER A 59 1.17 13.58 -13.71
N GLY A 60 1.37 13.65 -12.40
CA GLY A 60 0.33 13.44 -11.38
C GLY A 60 0.30 14.50 -10.30
N PHE A 61 -0.28 14.15 -9.15
CA PHE A 61 -0.20 14.97 -7.95
C PHE A 61 1.13 14.75 -7.26
N LYS A 62 1.84 15.83 -6.99
CA LYS A 62 3.04 15.84 -6.16
C LYS A 62 2.73 16.59 -4.87
N PHE A 63 2.90 15.93 -3.73
CA PHE A 63 2.70 16.53 -2.41
C PHE A 63 4.03 17.09 -1.91
N ASN A 64 4.16 18.41 -1.90
CA ASN A 64 5.42 19.08 -1.50
C ASN A 64 5.66 19.08 0.02
N ASN A 65 4.61 18.91 0.80
CA ASN A 65 4.65 18.89 2.27
C ASN A 65 4.17 17.56 2.81
N PHE A 66 4.73 16.47 2.28
CA PHE A 66 4.46 15.14 2.74
C PHE A 66 5.52 14.70 3.75
N TYR A 67 5.09 14.24 4.91
CA TYR A 67 5.97 13.83 6.00
C TYR A 67 5.48 12.50 6.59
N THR A 68 6.37 11.55 6.72
CA THR A 68 6.08 10.28 7.41
C THR A 68 6.54 10.41 8.87
N PRO A 69 5.67 10.21 9.86
CA PRO A 69 6.12 10.10 11.24
C PRO A 69 7.03 8.87 11.37
N THR A 70 8.22 9.06 11.90
CA THR A 70 9.28 8.03 11.96
C THR A 70 9.06 6.95 13.01
N ILE A 71 7.83 6.79 13.52
CA ILE A 71 7.51 5.76 14.49
C ILE A 71 7.41 4.42 13.77
N SER A 72 8.22 3.45 14.21
CA SER A 72 8.23 2.08 13.67
C SER A 72 8.81 1.93 12.26
N SER A 73 9.65 2.89 11.80
CA SER A 73 10.38 2.77 10.54
C SER A 73 9.45 2.50 9.32
N THR A 74 9.90 1.73 8.34
CA THR A 74 9.16 1.42 7.11
C THR A 74 7.77 0.87 7.36
N ILE A 75 7.62 -0.07 8.27
CA ILE A 75 6.30 -0.66 8.59
C ILE A 75 5.34 0.36 9.21
N GLY A 76 5.86 1.38 9.89
CA GLY A 76 5.05 2.49 10.41
C GLY A 76 4.48 3.36 9.29
N GLY A 77 5.29 3.66 8.28
CA GLY A 77 4.84 4.35 7.07
C GLY A 77 3.82 3.53 6.29
N GLU A 78 4.12 2.26 6.05
CA GLU A 78 3.20 1.32 5.41
C GLU A 78 1.84 1.24 6.12
N PHE A 79 1.85 1.13 7.44
CA PHE A 79 0.64 1.09 8.25
C PHE A 79 -0.17 2.39 8.13
N GLN A 80 0.49 3.53 8.16
CA GLN A 80 -0.15 4.84 8.00
C GLN A 80 -0.83 4.98 6.65
N GLU A 81 -0.16 4.57 5.58
CA GLU A 81 -0.72 4.62 4.22
C GLU A 81 -1.93 3.72 4.05
N LEU A 82 -1.86 2.52 4.58
CA LEU A 82 -2.90 1.53 4.41
C LEU A 82 -4.10 1.72 5.35
N THR A 83 -3.94 2.53 6.40
CA THR A 83 -5.00 2.71 7.42
C THR A 83 -5.40 4.16 7.67
N GLY A 84 -4.56 5.14 7.30
CA GLY A 84 -4.71 6.53 7.71
C GLY A 84 -4.39 6.79 9.18
N LEU A 85 -3.87 5.80 9.92
CA LEU A 85 -3.55 5.89 11.33
C LEU A 85 -2.05 6.02 11.55
N VAL A 86 -1.65 6.86 12.50
CA VAL A 86 -0.25 6.94 12.90
C VAL A 86 0.11 5.70 13.72
N ALA A 87 1.15 4.98 13.28
CA ALA A 87 1.67 3.84 14.02
C ALA A 87 2.17 4.29 15.40
N ALA A 88 1.79 3.55 16.44
CA ALA A 88 2.18 3.82 17.81
C ALA A 88 2.64 2.53 18.49
N SER A 89 3.25 2.65 19.67
CA SER A 89 3.49 1.49 20.53
C SER A 89 2.17 0.95 21.08
N GLY A 90 2.10 -0.35 21.35
CA GLY A 90 0.91 -0.95 21.93
C GLY A 90 -0.10 -1.43 20.91
N PHE A 91 -1.37 -1.04 21.04
CA PHE A 91 -2.47 -1.58 20.22
C PHE A 91 -2.45 -1.14 18.75
N VAL A 92 -1.87 0.02 18.46
CA VAL A 92 -1.73 0.55 17.10
C VAL A 92 -0.37 0.19 16.51
N SER A 93 0.32 -0.78 17.08
CA SER A 93 1.54 -1.32 16.53
C SER A 93 1.20 -2.23 15.34
N PRO A 94 1.86 -2.07 14.18
CA PRO A 94 1.68 -2.96 13.04
C PRO A 94 1.85 -4.44 13.41
N TRP A 95 2.82 -4.76 14.29
CA TRP A 95 3.04 -6.14 14.76
C TRP A 95 1.88 -6.75 15.54
N LYS A 96 1.03 -5.93 16.16
CA LYS A 96 -0.16 -6.38 16.89
C LYS A 96 -1.45 -6.26 16.07
N SER A 97 -1.40 -5.56 14.95
CA SER A 97 -2.57 -5.29 14.11
C SER A 97 -3.13 -6.52 13.44
N GLY A 98 -2.36 -7.60 13.34
CA GLY A 98 -2.82 -8.88 12.79
C GLY A 98 -4.04 -9.51 13.49
N ASN A 99 -4.37 -9.05 14.70
CA ASN A 99 -5.55 -9.48 15.45
C ASN A 99 -6.69 -8.45 15.40
N ASN A 100 -6.54 -7.37 14.65
CA ASN A 100 -7.50 -6.29 14.55
C ASN A 100 -8.23 -6.34 13.20
N TYR A 101 -9.40 -5.71 13.15
CA TYR A 101 -10.13 -5.45 11.93
C TYR A 101 -10.05 -3.96 11.60
N PHE A 102 -9.76 -3.63 10.35
CA PHE A 102 -9.62 -2.26 9.86
C PHE A 102 -10.68 -1.94 8.81
N PRO A 103 -11.89 -1.53 9.23
CA PRO A 103 -13.00 -1.27 8.29
C PRO A 103 -12.73 -0.12 7.33
N PHE A 104 -11.83 0.80 7.69
CA PHE A 104 -11.46 1.95 6.86
C PHE A 104 -10.07 1.81 6.22
N GLY A 105 -9.48 0.62 6.29
CA GLY A 105 -8.23 0.34 5.60
C GLY A 105 -8.39 0.41 4.08
N VAL A 106 -7.32 0.78 3.38
CA VAL A 106 -7.35 0.89 1.90
C VAL A 106 -7.86 -0.39 1.27
N ALA A 107 -7.29 -1.56 1.61
CA ALA A 107 -7.71 -2.83 1.02
C ALA A 107 -9.17 -3.16 1.34
N THR A 108 -9.60 -3.01 2.60
CA THR A 108 -10.99 -3.27 3.01
C THR A 108 -11.97 -2.38 2.23
N SER A 109 -11.68 -1.07 2.14
CA SER A 109 -12.53 -0.12 1.43
C SER A 109 -12.67 -0.45 -0.06
N PHE A 110 -11.58 -0.86 -0.70
CA PHE A 110 -11.64 -1.26 -2.10
C PHE A 110 -12.37 -2.59 -2.31
N LYS A 111 -12.23 -3.55 -1.40
CA LYS A 111 -13.01 -4.80 -1.45
C LYS A 111 -14.50 -4.55 -1.38
N GLU A 112 -14.95 -3.64 -0.52
CA GLU A 112 -16.36 -3.23 -0.44
C GLU A 112 -16.88 -2.62 -1.74
N LEU A 113 -15.98 -2.04 -2.55
CA LEU A 113 -16.29 -1.54 -3.89
C LEU A 113 -16.17 -2.61 -4.99
N GLY A 114 -15.91 -3.87 -4.64
CA GLY A 114 -15.81 -4.98 -5.58
C GLY A 114 -14.44 -5.15 -6.24
N TYR A 115 -13.41 -4.54 -5.70
CA TYR A 115 -12.03 -4.74 -6.17
C TYR A 115 -11.40 -5.98 -5.53
N ASN A 116 -10.50 -6.63 -6.24
CA ASN A 116 -9.59 -7.59 -5.66
C ASN A 116 -8.36 -6.86 -5.10
N THR A 117 -7.75 -7.37 -4.04
CA THR A 117 -6.64 -6.72 -3.34
C THR A 117 -5.48 -7.67 -3.12
N TYR A 118 -4.29 -7.26 -3.55
CA TYR A 118 -3.09 -8.09 -3.48
C TYR A 118 -1.93 -7.29 -2.92
N ALA A 119 -1.04 -7.94 -2.21
CA ALA A 119 0.21 -7.40 -1.73
C ALA A 119 1.38 -8.28 -2.15
N TYR A 120 2.49 -7.66 -2.51
CA TYR A 120 3.73 -8.36 -2.87
C TYR A 120 4.90 -7.78 -2.07
N HIS A 121 5.81 -8.66 -1.68
CA HIS A 121 7.05 -8.30 -1.00
C HIS A 121 8.15 -9.25 -1.44
N ASP A 122 9.24 -8.72 -1.92
CA ASP A 122 10.36 -9.53 -2.43
C ASP A 122 11.18 -10.25 -1.36
N HIS A 123 10.88 -9.99 -0.09
CA HIS A 123 11.49 -10.65 1.06
C HIS A 123 10.53 -11.63 1.73
N SER A 124 10.94 -12.17 2.88
CA SER A 124 10.13 -13.10 3.68
C SER A 124 8.76 -12.52 4.07
N ILE A 125 7.70 -13.30 3.86
CA ILE A 125 6.36 -12.93 4.34
C ILE A 125 6.30 -12.78 5.87
N TYR A 126 7.23 -13.41 6.59
CA TYR A 126 7.31 -13.34 8.05
C TYR A 126 8.00 -12.08 8.54
N PHE A 127 8.71 -11.39 7.66
CA PHE A 127 9.41 -10.16 8.04
C PHE A 127 8.43 -9.11 8.54
N GLN A 128 8.63 -8.68 9.78
CA GLN A 128 7.75 -7.74 10.47
C GLN A 128 6.27 -8.20 10.58
N ASP A 129 6.04 -9.52 10.64
CA ASP A 129 4.70 -10.12 10.75
C ASP A 129 3.70 -9.72 9.63
N ARG A 130 4.19 -9.34 8.45
CA ARG A 130 3.34 -8.88 7.34
C ARG A 130 2.26 -9.87 6.94
N TYR A 131 2.54 -11.15 6.99
CA TYR A 131 1.56 -12.21 6.69
C TYR A 131 0.31 -12.16 7.57
N LYS A 132 0.42 -11.61 8.79
CA LYS A 132 -0.72 -11.43 9.70
C LYS A 132 -1.44 -10.12 9.45
N TYR A 133 -0.69 -9.01 9.48
CA TYR A 133 -1.34 -7.71 9.49
C TYR A 133 -1.88 -7.30 8.13
N LEU A 134 -1.25 -7.66 7.01
CA LEU A 134 -1.79 -7.39 5.69
C LEU A 134 -3.13 -8.11 5.48
N LYS A 135 -3.25 -9.35 5.98
CA LYS A 135 -4.54 -10.06 6.01
C LYS A 135 -5.58 -9.31 6.84
N ALA A 136 -5.21 -8.81 8.02
CA ALA A 136 -6.09 -8.03 8.88
C ALA A 136 -6.51 -6.69 8.25
N LEU A 137 -5.64 -6.10 7.42
CA LEU A 137 -5.94 -4.90 6.62
C LEU A 137 -6.88 -5.16 5.43
N GLY A 138 -7.24 -6.42 5.18
CA GLY A 138 -8.24 -6.77 4.17
C GLY A 138 -7.66 -7.25 2.83
N PHE A 139 -6.34 -7.45 2.70
CA PHE A 139 -5.79 -8.00 1.46
C PHE A 139 -6.25 -9.43 1.23
N ASP A 140 -6.71 -9.72 0.00
CA ASP A 140 -7.15 -11.06 -0.41
C ASP A 140 -5.95 -12.00 -0.52
N ASN A 141 -4.85 -11.49 -1.06
CA ASN A 141 -3.63 -12.24 -1.26
C ASN A 141 -2.40 -11.44 -0.86
N PHE A 142 -1.45 -12.10 -0.26
CA PHE A 142 -0.11 -11.61 -0.02
C PHE A 142 0.90 -12.63 -0.50
N LYS A 143 1.76 -12.25 -1.43
CA LYS A 143 2.78 -13.12 -2.02
C LYS A 143 4.18 -12.54 -1.75
N GLY A 144 5.03 -13.36 -1.20
CA GLY A 144 6.41 -13.03 -0.92
C GLY A 144 7.27 -14.28 -0.84
N CYS A 145 8.50 -14.17 -0.39
CA CYS A 145 9.33 -15.34 -0.12
C CYS A 145 8.71 -16.20 0.97
N PHE A 146 8.75 -17.51 0.79
CA PHE A 146 8.17 -18.59 1.61
C PHE A 146 6.65 -18.80 1.48
N ASN A 147 5.99 -18.17 0.51
CA ASN A 147 4.64 -18.55 0.12
C ASN A 147 4.40 -18.50 -1.39
N GLY A 148 5.43 -18.76 -2.17
CA GLY A 148 5.35 -18.98 -3.61
C GLY A 148 6.30 -18.15 -4.46
N LEU A 149 6.77 -16.98 -3.99
CA LEU A 149 7.67 -16.13 -4.74
C LEU A 149 9.07 -16.75 -4.88
N GLU A 150 9.51 -17.55 -3.91
CA GLU A 150 10.77 -18.29 -3.93
C GLU A 150 10.93 -19.27 -5.10
N LYS A 151 9.85 -19.57 -5.82
CA LYS A 151 9.86 -20.38 -7.04
C LYS A 151 10.32 -19.61 -8.28
N SER A 152 10.31 -18.29 -8.20
CA SER A 152 10.51 -17.39 -9.34
C SER A 152 11.63 -16.37 -9.13
N ILE A 153 12.04 -16.11 -7.89
CA ILE A 153 13.11 -15.16 -7.54
C ILE A 153 14.11 -15.77 -6.57
N ASN A 154 15.27 -15.14 -6.45
CA ASN A 154 16.32 -15.55 -5.49
C ASN A 154 16.03 -15.01 -4.08
N CYS A 155 15.22 -15.70 -3.32
CA CYS A 155 14.90 -15.38 -1.91
C CYS A 155 16.05 -15.65 -0.90
N LYS A 156 17.25 -15.97 -1.35
CA LYS A 156 18.44 -16.20 -0.50
C LYS A 156 19.42 -15.03 -0.55
N GLN A 157 19.22 -14.13 -1.46
CA GLN A 157 20.00 -12.92 -1.62
C GLN A 157 19.45 -11.81 -0.69
N TRP A 158 20.29 -10.91 -0.23
CA TRP A 158 19.87 -9.70 0.46
C TRP A 158 20.68 -8.49 -0.05
N PRO A 159 20.04 -7.41 -0.50
CA PRO A 159 18.58 -7.33 -0.75
C PRO A 159 18.18 -8.20 -1.93
N GLU A 160 16.95 -8.64 -1.92
CA GLU A 160 16.31 -9.31 -3.05
C GLU A 160 16.12 -8.33 -4.21
N SER A 161 15.74 -8.84 -5.39
CA SER A 161 15.58 -8.01 -6.59
C SER A 161 14.12 -7.62 -6.82
N ASP A 162 13.80 -6.35 -6.63
CA ASP A 162 12.50 -5.75 -6.99
C ASP A 162 12.12 -6.07 -8.44
N VAL A 163 13.09 -6.03 -9.36
CA VAL A 163 12.86 -6.31 -10.79
C VAL A 163 12.46 -7.77 -11.00
N GLU A 164 13.11 -8.72 -10.31
CA GLU A 164 12.72 -10.14 -10.38
C GLU A 164 11.30 -10.33 -9.86
N MET A 165 10.94 -9.70 -8.74
CA MET A 165 9.60 -9.80 -8.18
C MET A 165 8.56 -9.20 -9.13
N ILE A 166 8.79 -8.01 -9.69
CA ILE A 166 7.90 -7.39 -10.66
C ILE A 166 7.68 -8.31 -11.86
N ASN A 167 8.75 -8.84 -12.45
CA ASN A 167 8.66 -9.74 -13.59
C ASN A 167 7.93 -11.05 -13.25
N ALA A 168 8.17 -11.61 -12.08
CA ALA A 168 7.55 -12.85 -11.63
C ALA A 168 6.06 -12.70 -11.30
N THR A 169 5.59 -11.48 -11.04
CA THR A 169 4.21 -11.21 -10.63
C THR A 169 3.43 -10.40 -11.68
N PHE A 170 4.09 -9.98 -12.76
CA PHE A 170 3.50 -9.12 -13.79
C PHE A 170 2.21 -9.69 -14.38
N ASP A 171 2.19 -10.99 -14.70
CA ASP A 171 1.01 -11.66 -15.25
C ASP A 171 -0.14 -11.73 -14.25
N ASP A 172 0.16 -11.73 -12.96
CA ASP A 172 -0.86 -11.69 -11.92
C ASP A 172 -1.71 -10.41 -12.03
N TYR A 173 -1.16 -9.26 -12.41
CA TYR A 173 -1.88 -7.99 -12.48
C TYR A 173 -2.16 -7.47 -13.90
N ILE A 174 -1.61 -8.09 -14.93
CA ILE A 174 -1.94 -7.78 -16.32
C ILE A 174 -3.18 -8.56 -16.78
N ASN A 175 -3.28 -9.83 -16.45
CA ASN A 175 -4.32 -10.73 -16.93
C ASN A 175 -5.48 -10.91 -15.96
N HIS A 176 -5.27 -10.64 -14.68
CA HIS A 176 -6.29 -10.74 -13.62
C HIS A 176 -6.32 -9.41 -12.86
N SER A 177 -7.45 -8.81 -12.84
CA SER A 177 -7.69 -7.57 -12.15
C SER A 177 -7.08 -7.53 -10.75
N LEU A 178 -6.13 -6.72 -10.59
CA LEU A 178 -5.60 -6.09 -9.42
C LEU A 178 -4.53 -6.72 -8.58
N HIS A 179 -3.51 -5.94 -8.30
CA HIS A 179 -2.41 -6.39 -7.45
C HIS A 179 -1.70 -5.27 -6.71
N ILE A 180 -1.23 -5.63 -5.51
CA ILE A 180 -0.32 -4.85 -4.71
C ILE A 180 1.04 -5.50 -4.78
N MET A 181 2.05 -4.78 -5.18
CA MET A 181 3.45 -5.20 -5.10
C MET A 181 4.13 -4.49 -3.94
N GLN A 182 4.76 -5.28 -3.09
CA GLN A 182 5.75 -4.79 -2.17
C GLN A 182 7.12 -5.20 -2.70
N LEU A 183 7.84 -4.24 -3.11
CA LEU A 183 9.27 -4.27 -3.34
C LEU A 183 10.00 -4.27 -1.98
N SER A 184 11.28 -4.29 -1.87
CA SER A 184 11.96 -3.70 -0.70
C SER A 184 11.40 -2.33 -0.40
N VAL A 185 10.47 -2.00 -1.17
CA VAL A 185 9.39 -1.08 -1.40
C VAL A 185 8.04 -1.77 -1.46
N VAL A 186 7.03 -1.31 -0.77
CA VAL A 186 5.65 -1.80 -0.88
C VAL A 186 4.96 -1.20 -2.09
N MET A 187 4.48 -2.01 -3.00
CA MET A 187 3.54 -1.60 -4.03
C MET A 187 2.16 -2.21 -3.81
N VAL A 188 1.15 -1.36 -3.74
CA VAL A 188 -0.25 -1.75 -3.65
C VAL A 188 -0.94 -1.49 -4.99
N VAL A 189 -1.46 -2.50 -5.64
CA VAL A 189 -2.26 -2.37 -6.88
C VAL A 189 -3.71 -2.75 -6.63
N ILE A 190 -4.67 -1.88 -6.97
CA ILE A 190 -6.12 -2.09 -6.77
C ILE A 190 -6.89 -1.90 -8.09
N HIS A 191 -7.66 -2.89 -8.57
CA HIS A 191 -8.28 -2.94 -9.90
C HIS A 191 -9.76 -3.39 -9.93
N LEU A 192 -10.56 -2.85 -10.83
CA LEU A 192 -11.93 -3.25 -11.12
C LEU A 192 -12.03 -4.34 -12.20
N HIS A 193 -12.93 -5.26 -12.02
CA HIS A 193 -13.10 -6.50 -12.78
C HIS A 193 -13.43 -6.35 -14.29
N LYS A 194 -13.56 -5.15 -14.80
CA LYS A 194 -13.84 -4.91 -16.24
C LYS A 194 -13.15 -3.64 -16.68
N VAL A 195 -12.06 -3.67 -17.43
CA VAL A 195 -11.74 -2.64 -18.44
C VAL A 195 -10.36 -2.78 -19.11
N GLN A 196 -10.26 -2.25 -20.31
CA GLN A 196 -9.12 -2.07 -21.20
C GLN A 196 -7.88 -1.46 -20.51
N TRP A 197 -6.82 -2.23 -20.42
CA TRP A 197 -5.70 -2.07 -19.54
C TRP A 197 -4.79 -0.85 -19.71
N LEU A 198 -4.54 -0.39 -20.91
CA LEU A 198 -3.43 0.53 -21.13
C LEU A 198 -3.75 2.04 -21.11
N LYS A 199 -5.02 2.42 -21.02
CA LYS A 199 -5.40 3.85 -21.10
C LYS A 199 -5.72 4.50 -19.75
N ASN A 200 -5.76 3.76 -18.65
CA ASN A 200 -6.39 4.22 -17.41
C ASN A 200 -5.58 4.02 -16.11
N ILE A 201 -4.30 3.73 -16.19
CA ILE A 201 -3.45 3.67 -14.99
C ILE A 201 -3.03 5.08 -14.61
N LYS A 202 -3.40 5.52 -13.41
CA LYS A 202 -2.82 6.70 -12.78
C LYS A 202 -2.14 6.28 -11.49
N VAL A 203 -0.91 6.70 -11.33
CA VAL A 203 -0.06 6.34 -10.19
C VAL A 203 -0.05 7.50 -9.21
N MET A 204 -0.36 7.21 -7.96
CA MET A 204 -0.08 8.13 -6.85
C MET A 204 1.31 7.83 -6.30
N TRP A 205 2.11 8.85 -6.14
CA TRP A 205 3.46 8.74 -5.60
C TRP A 205 3.56 9.33 -4.21
N GLN A 206 4.27 8.58 -3.38
CA GLN A 206 4.68 9.00 -2.07
C GLN A 206 6.21 8.88 -2.01
N VAL A 207 6.86 9.99 -1.80
CA VAL A 207 8.32 10.11 -1.65
C VAL A 207 8.66 10.51 -0.22
#